data_f5ee7ce45acaa6e4cb51e49387750f8e
#
_entry.id   f5ee7ce45acaa6e4cb51e49387750f8e
#
_cell.length_a   1.000
_cell.length_b   1.000
_cell.length_c   1.000
_cell.angle_alpha   90.00
_cell.angle_beta   90.00
_cell.angle_gamma   90.00
#
_symmetry.space_group_name_H-M   'P 1'
#
loop_
_entity.id
_entity.type
_entity.pdbx_description
1 polymer ?
#
loop_
_entity_poly.entity_id
_entity_poly.type
_entity_poly.pdbx_seq_one_letter_code
_entity_poly.pdbx_strand_id
1 'polypeptide(L)'
;MKNQKLPMRDGVGAIILNNENKVFVGKRKDNPFNNWQMPQGGVDHGESYLAAMKREIFEETSIKNLEVLKEIDGFFEYELPKNLVGIIWKGKYRGQKQKWFILR
;
A
#
# COMPACT_ATOMS: atom_id res chain seq x y z
N MET A 1 -26.95 -8.69 -0.52
CA MET A 1 -26.03 -7.74 -1.11
C MET A 1 -24.71 -8.37 -1.29
N LYS A 2 -24.44 -8.70 -2.50
CA LYS A 2 -23.25 -9.46 -2.86
C LYS A 2 -21.95 -8.73 -2.50
N ASN A 3 -21.93 -7.40 -2.62
CA ASN A 3 -20.72 -6.60 -2.39
C ASN A 3 -20.23 -6.65 -0.96
N GLN A 4 -21.15 -6.80 -0.01
CA GLN A 4 -20.81 -6.85 1.40
C GLN A 4 -20.05 -8.12 1.78
N LYS A 5 -20.10 -9.13 0.92
CA LYS A 5 -19.45 -10.42 1.17
C LYS A 5 -18.04 -10.50 0.58
N LEU A 6 -17.64 -9.52 -0.22
CA LEU A 6 -16.30 -9.52 -0.76
C LEU A 6 -15.28 -9.22 0.34
N PRO A 7 -14.10 -9.86 0.29
CA PRO A 7 -13.08 -9.61 1.29
C PRO A 7 -12.39 -8.26 1.07
N MET A 8 -11.63 -7.85 2.07
CA MET A 8 -10.72 -6.72 1.95
C MET A 8 -9.40 -7.22 1.34
N ARG A 9 -8.79 -6.41 0.48
CA ARG A 9 -7.47 -6.71 -0.09
C ARG A 9 -6.41 -6.39 0.96
N ASP A 10 -5.50 -7.33 1.20
CA ASP A 10 -4.36 -7.06 2.07
C ASP A 10 -3.33 -6.21 1.35
N GLY A 11 -2.91 -5.13 2.00
CA GLY A 11 -1.93 -4.23 1.46
C GLY A 11 -0.95 -3.72 2.48
N VAL A 12 0.06 -3.04 2.00
CA VAL A 12 1.10 -2.41 2.81
C VAL A 12 1.36 -1.01 2.33
N GLY A 13 1.86 -0.16 3.23
CA GLY A 13 2.32 1.17 2.89
C GLY A 13 3.58 1.50 3.65
N ALA A 14 4.36 2.43 3.12
CA ALA A 14 5.63 2.80 3.70
C ALA A 14 5.78 4.30 3.80
N ILE A 15 6.16 4.78 4.98
CA ILE A 15 6.57 6.15 5.21
C ILE A 15 8.09 6.12 5.27
N ILE A 16 8.74 6.58 4.20
CA ILE A 16 10.20 6.56 4.08
C ILE A 16 10.72 7.95 4.37
N LEU A 17 11.59 8.05 5.38
CA LEU A 17 12.16 9.32 5.79
C LEU A 17 13.62 9.41 5.34
N ASN A 18 14.06 10.60 4.97
CA ASN A 18 15.49 10.87 4.78
C ASN A 18 16.09 11.39 6.08
N ASN A 19 17.40 11.74 6.06
CA ASN A 19 18.11 12.21 7.24
C ASN A 19 17.60 13.56 7.78
N GLU A 20 16.81 14.26 6.97
CA GLU A 20 16.19 15.51 7.39
C GLU A 20 14.72 15.31 7.81
N ASN A 21 14.29 14.05 7.97
CA ASN A 21 12.91 13.67 8.31
C ASN A 21 11.87 14.09 7.27
N LYS A 22 12.31 14.24 6.03
CA LYS A 22 11.37 14.49 4.93
C LYS A 22 10.86 13.17 4.37
N VAL A 23 9.60 13.14 4.01
CA VAL A 23 8.92 11.92 3.55
C VAL A 23 9.10 11.77 2.05
N PHE A 24 9.45 10.56 1.61
CA PHE A 24 9.50 10.23 0.20
C PHE A 24 8.07 10.09 -0.35
N VAL A 25 7.80 10.79 -1.43
CA VAL A 25 6.55 10.62 -2.19
C VAL A 25 6.89 10.51 -3.66
N GLY A 26 6.10 9.71 -4.35
CA GLY A 26 6.26 9.49 -5.78
C GLY A 26 4.97 9.80 -6.51
N LYS A 27 5.09 9.91 -7.82
CA LYS A 27 3.97 10.24 -8.68
C LYS A 27 3.93 9.21 -9.81
N ARG A 28 2.81 8.52 -9.94
CA ARG A 28 2.66 7.51 -11.00
C ARG A 28 2.55 8.20 -12.36
N LYS A 29 3.27 7.67 -13.33
CA LYS A 29 3.24 8.21 -14.70
C LYS A 29 1.88 8.05 -15.36
N ASP A 30 1.17 6.98 -15.01
CA ASP A 30 -0.13 6.63 -15.57
C ASP A 30 -1.30 7.23 -14.79
N ASN A 31 -1.02 8.03 -13.77
CA ASN A 31 -2.06 8.65 -12.96
C ASN A 31 -2.51 9.96 -13.57
N PRO A 32 -3.74 10.04 -14.10
CA PRO A 32 -4.24 11.27 -14.75
C PRO A 32 -4.44 12.43 -13.77
N PHE A 33 -4.49 12.13 -12.46
CA PHE A 33 -4.77 13.14 -11.45
C PHE A 33 -3.51 13.77 -10.86
N ASN A 34 -2.32 13.34 -11.27
CA ASN A 34 -1.07 13.91 -10.80
C ASN A 34 -0.89 13.87 -9.28
N ASN A 35 -1.42 12.86 -8.63
CA ASN A 35 -1.34 12.76 -7.17
C ASN A 35 0.02 12.23 -6.73
N TRP A 36 0.56 12.85 -5.69
CA TRP A 36 1.77 12.37 -5.02
C TRP A 36 1.38 11.35 -3.97
N GLN A 37 2.08 10.24 -3.93
CA GLN A 37 1.76 9.14 -3.03
C GLN A 37 3.00 8.57 -2.37
N MET A 38 2.85 8.11 -1.12
CA MET A 38 3.85 7.29 -0.48
C MET A 38 3.79 5.87 -1.10
N PRO A 39 4.92 5.12 -1.11
CA PRO A 39 4.91 3.75 -1.65
C PRO A 39 3.87 2.89 -0.95
N GLN A 40 3.12 2.14 -1.74
CA GLN A 40 2.13 1.20 -1.24
C GLN A 40 1.83 0.15 -2.30
N GLY A 41 1.35 -0.99 -1.85
CA GLY A 41 1.02 -2.07 -2.76
C GLY A 41 0.33 -3.23 -2.07
N GLY A 42 0.10 -4.29 -2.80
CA GLY A 42 -0.59 -5.48 -2.30
C GLY A 42 0.36 -6.50 -1.68
N VAL A 43 -0.20 -7.37 -0.87
CA VAL A 43 0.51 -8.50 -0.27
C VAL A 43 0.22 -9.73 -1.12
N ASP A 44 1.28 -10.40 -1.58
CA ASP A 44 1.13 -11.63 -2.34
C ASP A 44 0.84 -12.81 -1.41
N HIS A 45 0.25 -13.85 -1.98
CA HIS A 45 -0.11 -15.04 -1.21
C HIS A 45 1.12 -15.62 -0.50
N GLY A 46 0.98 -15.87 0.82
CA GLY A 46 2.06 -16.44 1.63
C GLY A 46 3.12 -15.45 2.06
N GLU A 47 3.03 -14.21 1.66
CA GLU A 47 3.99 -13.16 1.98
C GLU A 47 3.64 -12.50 3.31
N SER A 48 4.63 -12.19 4.15
CA SER A 48 4.38 -11.38 5.34
C SER A 48 4.21 -9.92 4.95
N TYR A 49 3.60 -9.13 5.84
CA TYR A 49 3.48 -7.69 5.59
C TYR A 49 4.85 -7.03 5.43
N LEU A 50 5.82 -7.42 6.27
CA LEU A 50 7.19 -6.87 6.17
C LEU A 50 7.83 -7.20 4.83
N ALA A 51 7.73 -8.45 4.39
CA ALA A 51 8.29 -8.86 3.09
C ALA A 51 7.62 -8.15 1.93
N ALA A 52 6.29 -8.02 2.00
CA ALA A 52 5.52 -7.31 0.97
C ALA A 52 5.96 -5.84 0.88
N MET A 53 6.12 -5.20 2.03
CA MET A 53 6.55 -3.81 2.07
C MET A 53 7.93 -3.62 1.44
N LYS A 54 8.88 -4.48 1.79
CA LYS A 54 10.24 -4.40 1.21
C LYS A 54 10.23 -4.64 -0.30
N ARG A 55 9.45 -5.61 -0.76
CA ARG A 55 9.32 -5.91 -2.19
C ARG A 55 8.70 -4.73 -2.94
N GLU A 56 7.62 -4.16 -2.42
CA GLU A 56 6.94 -3.05 -3.07
C GLU A 56 7.84 -1.80 -3.16
N ILE A 57 8.57 -1.49 -2.08
CA ILE A 57 9.52 -0.37 -2.12
C ILE A 57 10.57 -0.62 -3.20
N PHE A 58 11.14 -1.82 -3.25
CA PHE A 58 12.16 -2.14 -4.23
C PHE A 58 11.64 -2.05 -5.66
N GLU A 59 10.44 -2.57 -5.91
CA GLU A 59 9.83 -2.53 -7.24
C GLU A 59 9.55 -1.09 -7.69
N GLU A 60 9.11 -0.23 -6.78
CA GLU A 60 8.75 1.15 -7.11
C GLU A 60 9.93 2.11 -7.15
N THR A 61 10.95 1.87 -6.32
CA THR A 61 12.02 2.86 -6.10
C THR A 61 13.43 2.31 -6.28
N SER A 62 13.59 0.99 -6.35
CA SER A 62 14.88 0.27 -6.35
C SER A 62 15.68 0.43 -5.05
N ILE A 63 15.08 0.95 -4.00
CA ILE A 63 15.76 1.13 -2.70
C ILE A 63 15.76 -0.20 -1.95
N LYS A 64 16.94 -0.61 -1.45
CA LYS A 64 17.12 -1.87 -0.73
C LYS A 64 17.51 -1.70 0.73
N ASN A 65 18.28 -0.68 1.04
CA ASN A 65 18.95 -0.54 2.33
C ASN A 65 18.23 0.44 3.23
N LEU A 66 17.05 0.02 3.70
CA LEU A 66 16.26 0.84 4.61
C LEU A 66 16.15 0.15 5.96
N GLU A 67 16.29 0.95 7.02
CA GLU A 67 16.04 0.50 8.37
C GLU A 67 14.56 0.67 8.70
N VAL A 68 13.94 -0.39 9.20
CA VAL A 68 12.55 -0.33 9.67
C VAL A 68 12.57 0.26 11.06
N LEU A 69 12.04 1.48 11.20
CA LEU A 69 11.99 2.16 12.50
C LEU A 69 10.79 1.71 13.32
N LYS A 70 9.66 1.47 12.66
CA LYS A 70 8.45 1.09 13.35
C LYS A 70 7.45 0.44 12.40
N GLU A 71 6.78 -0.60 12.89
CA GLU A 71 5.56 -1.12 12.29
C GLU A 71 4.41 -0.44 13.03
N ILE A 72 3.57 0.29 12.31
CA ILE A 72 2.47 1.03 12.94
C ILE A 72 1.42 0.04 13.41
N ASP A 73 0.96 0.19 14.66
CA ASP A 73 -0.05 -0.68 15.22
C ASP A 73 -1.38 -0.52 14.50
N GLY A 74 -2.08 -1.64 14.33
CA GLY A 74 -3.38 -1.65 13.69
C GLY A 74 -3.29 -1.58 12.17
N PHE A 75 -4.43 -1.42 11.55
CA PHE A 75 -4.56 -1.38 10.10
C PHE A 75 -5.35 -0.16 9.68
N PHE A 76 -5.03 0.36 8.50
CA PHE A 76 -5.86 1.37 7.85
C PHE A 76 -6.79 0.66 6.88
N GLU A 77 -8.08 0.86 7.04
CA GLU A 77 -9.06 0.22 6.18
C GLU A 77 -9.88 1.27 5.46
N TYR A 78 -10.16 1.01 4.19
CA TYR A 78 -11.10 1.82 3.43
C TYR A 78 -11.86 0.94 2.46
N GLU A 79 -13.09 1.33 2.18
CA GLU A 79 -13.91 0.62 1.21
C GLU A 79 -13.90 1.36 -0.12
N LEU A 80 -13.99 0.61 -1.21
CA LEU A 80 -14.10 1.20 -2.53
C LEU A 80 -15.45 1.90 -2.66
N PRO A 81 -15.51 3.00 -3.43
CA PRO A 81 -16.81 3.53 -3.86
C PRO A 81 -17.61 2.44 -4.56
N LYS A 82 -18.93 2.45 -4.38
CA LYS A 82 -19.79 1.40 -4.89
C LYS A 82 -19.65 1.18 -6.39
N ASN A 83 -19.40 2.24 -7.15
CA ASN A 83 -19.26 2.16 -8.60
C ASN A 83 -17.95 1.51 -9.04
N LEU A 84 -16.98 1.32 -8.13
CA LEU A 84 -15.71 0.69 -8.44
C LEU A 84 -15.63 -0.76 -7.96
N VAL A 85 -16.52 -1.16 -7.04
CA VAL A 85 -16.58 -2.55 -6.60
C VAL A 85 -16.99 -3.41 -7.80
N GLY A 86 -16.24 -4.49 -8.00
CA GLY A 86 -16.47 -5.37 -9.15
C GLY A 86 -15.69 -4.97 -10.39
N ILE A 87 -15.01 -3.82 -10.39
CA ILE A 87 -14.26 -3.33 -11.53
C ILE A 87 -12.75 -3.39 -11.27
N ILE A 88 -12.29 -2.68 -10.24
CA ILE A 88 -10.86 -2.68 -9.95
C ILE A 88 -10.46 -3.94 -9.18
N TRP A 89 -9.17 -4.27 -9.20
CA TRP A 89 -8.63 -5.50 -8.62
C TRP A 89 -9.37 -6.76 -9.10
N LYS A 90 -9.78 -6.74 -10.37
CA LYS A 90 -10.50 -7.86 -11.01
C LYS A 90 -11.82 -8.20 -10.31
N GLY A 91 -12.41 -7.24 -9.62
CA GLY A 91 -13.69 -7.43 -8.94
C GLY A 91 -13.67 -8.31 -7.70
N LYS A 92 -12.48 -8.59 -7.15
CA LYS A 92 -12.33 -9.56 -6.06
C LYS A 92 -12.51 -8.98 -4.67
N TYR A 93 -12.43 -7.67 -4.52
CA TYR A 93 -12.38 -7.03 -3.21
C TYR A 93 -13.37 -5.87 -3.11
N ARG A 94 -13.82 -5.59 -1.89
CA ARG A 94 -14.67 -4.41 -1.61
C ARG A 94 -13.89 -3.22 -1.07
N GLY A 95 -12.62 -3.41 -0.74
CA GLY A 95 -11.76 -2.36 -0.20
C GLY A 95 -10.39 -2.90 0.11
N GLN A 96 -9.62 -2.17 0.88
CA GLN A 96 -8.25 -2.55 1.22
C GLN A 96 -7.99 -2.33 2.70
N LYS A 97 -7.26 -3.28 3.29
CA LYS A 97 -6.77 -3.24 4.66
C LYS A 97 -5.24 -3.18 4.60
N GLN A 98 -4.65 -2.11 5.11
CA GLN A 98 -3.22 -1.84 4.95
C GLN A 98 -2.47 -1.83 6.27
N LYS A 99 -1.30 -2.47 6.27
CA LYS A 99 -0.31 -2.37 7.33
C LYS A 99 0.75 -1.36 6.91
N TRP A 100 1.05 -0.39 7.77
CA TRP A 100 2.00 0.69 7.46
C TRP A 100 3.27 0.59 8.30
N PHE A 101 4.39 1.00 7.69
CA PHE A 101 5.71 0.97 8.30
C PHE A 101 6.39 2.33 8.14
N ILE A 102 7.24 2.67 9.12
CA ILE A 102 8.09 3.86 9.04
C ILE A 102 9.53 3.38 8.88
N LEU A 103 10.23 3.92 7.89
CA LEU A 103 11.58 3.51 7.52
C LEU A 103 12.48 4.72 7.30
N ARG A 104 13.79 4.47 7.36
CA ARG A 104 14.78 5.49 7.04
C ARG A 104 15.90 4.91 6.20
#